data_21b3ed609633a49944e8f9e17c762609
#
_entry.id   21b3ed609633a49944e8f9e17c762609
#
_cell.length_a   1.000
_cell.length_b   1.000
_cell.length_c   1.000
_cell.angle_alpha   90.00
_cell.angle_beta   90.00
_cell.angle_gamma   90.00
#
_symmetry.space_group_name_H-M   'P 1'
#
loop_
_entity.id
_entity.type
_entity.pdbx_description
1 polymer ?
#
loop_
_entity_poly.entity_id
_entity_poly.type
_entity_poly.pdbx_seq_one_letter_code
_entity_poly.pdbx_strand_id
1 'polypeptide(L)'
;PSIHLKSISKKKVLNIHIQDPKVDFNHFDFIVAPEHDGISGTNVIKTKGAIHYLTENEIEENRSYLNSYIKQDNRKVWCLIMGGPTKYYDYSTKNMKHIFSIFYKLLKKHDFQLVVIPSMRTPLNTIHYAKEFFGENHTVIMNVDKKAYLSALAISENIVVTCDSSSMISEAALTGKPIYAVSYTHLTLPTMMS
;
A
#
# COMPACT_ATOMS: atom_id res chain seq x y z
N PRO A 1 -11.22 20.42 14.12
CA PRO A 1 -11.46 20.12 15.54
C PRO A 1 -10.28 20.49 16.44
N SER A 2 -9.03 20.07 16.14
CA SER A 2 -7.85 20.32 17.00
C SER A 2 -7.55 21.83 17.17
N ILE A 3 -7.72 22.63 16.13
CA ILE A 3 -7.54 24.08 16.17
C ILE A 3 -8.52 24.71 17.18
N HIS A 4 -9.79 24.32 17.14
CA HIS A 4 -10.81 24.80 18.06
C HIS A 4 -10.50 24.34 19.50
N LEU A 5 -10.12 23.07 19.70
CA LEU A 5 -9.74 22.58 21.03
C LEU A 5 -8.55 23.36 21.61
N LYS A 6 -7.55 23.70 20.80
CA LYS A 6 -6.43 24.54 21.23
C LYS A 6 -6.89 25.95 21.64
N SER A 7 -7.85 26.56 20.90
CA SER A 7 -8.32 27.92 21.18
C SER A 7 -9.15 28.05 22.46
N ILE A 8 -9.88 27.00 22.85
CA ILE A 8 -10.73 27.03 24.08
C ILE A 8 -10.04 26.42 25.31
N SER A 9 -8.89 25.79 25.13
CA SER A 9 -8.17 25.16 26.25
C SER A 9 -7.57 26.18 27.20
N LYS A 10 -7.82 26.01 28.49
CA LYS A 10 -7.18 26.78 29.56
C LYS A 10 -5.75 26.30 29.86
N LYS A 11 -5.32 25.19 29.27
CA LYS A 11 -3.98 24.60 29.44
C LYS A 11 -3.16 24.79 28.15
N LYS A 12 -1.83 24.77 28.27
CA LYS A 12 -0.95 24.75 27.11
C LYS A 12 -1.18 23.46 26.31
N VAL A 13 -1.63 23.59 25.08
CA VAL A 13 -1.90 22.47 24.14
C VAL A 13 -0.90 22.55 23.02
N LEU A 14 -0.22 21.45 22.77
CA LEU A 14 0.60 21.23 21.57
C LEU A 14 -0.30 20.63 20.48
N ASN A 15 -0.43 21.33 19.35
CA ASN A 15 -1.23 20.89 18.22
C ASN A 15 -0.31 20.40 17.11
N ILE A 16 -0.23 19.09 16.95
CA ILE A 16 0.55 18.44 15.89
C ILE A 16 -0.41 17.87 14.85
N HIS A 17 -0.18 18.20 13.58
CA HIS A 17 -0.94 17.65 12.46
C HIS A 17 -0.09 16.71 11.64
N ILE A 18 -0.67 15.59 11.20
CA ILE A 18 -0.03 14.62 10.32
C ILE A 18 -0.66 14.74 8.94
N GLN A 19 0.15 14.83 7.89
CA GLN A 19 -0.16 15.15 6.50
C GLN A 19 -0.42 16.63 6.25
N ASP A 20 -0.71 17.00 5.00
CA ASP A 20 -1.07 18.37 4.63
C ASP A 20 -2.43 18.76 5.21
N PRO A 21 -2.51 19.75 6.11
CA PRO A 21 -3.76 20.13 6.76
C PRO A 21 -4.76 20.83 5.83
N LYS A 22 -4.33 21.29 4.65
CA LYS A 22 -5.13 22.08 3.69
C LYS A 22 -5.73 23.37 4.25
N VAL A 23 -5.16 23.89 5.33
CA VAL A 23 -5.49 25.16 6.00
C VAL A 23 -4.21 25.86 6.43
N ASP A 24 -4.30 27.09 6.94
CA ASP A 24 -3.15 27.87 7.38
C ASP A 24 -2.29 27.11 8.42
N PHE A 25 -1.00 26.98 8.13
CA PHE A 25 -0.03 26.24 8.94
C PHE A 25 0.21 26.88 10.32
N ASN A 26 -0.05 28.17 10.47
CA ASN A 26 0.09 28.89 11.74
C ASN A 26 -0.88 28.39 12.83
N HIS A 27 -1.89 27.62 12.46
CA HIS A 27 -2.79 26.98 13.43
C HIS A 27 -2.16 25.79 14.17
N PHE A 28 -1.01 25.30 13.71
CA PHE A 28 -0.35 24.12 14.26
C PHE A 28 1.03 24.49 14.82
N ASP A 29 1.42 23.85 15.89
CA ASP A 29 2.77 23.96 16.42
C ASP A 29 3.76 23.19 15.54
N PHE A 30 3.34 22.00 15.06
CA PHE A 30 4.07 21.21 14.09
C PHE A 30 3.13 20.55 13.08
N ILE A 31 3.62 20.41 11.85
CA ILE A 31 3.01 19.61 10.79
C ILE A 31 4.05 18.57 10.37
N VAL A 32 3.67 17.30 10.39
CA VAL A 32 4.53 16.21 9.93
C VAL A 32 3.95 15.65 8.64
N ALA A 33 4.67 15.80 7.53
CA ALA A 33 4.14 15.43 6.22
C ALA A 33 5.21 14.78 5.34
N PRO A 34 4.81 13.85 4.46
CA PRO A 34 5.73 13.29 3.47
C PRO A 34 6.25 14.35 2.50
N GLU A 35 7.47 14.18 2.02
CA GLU A 35 8.08 15.09 1.04
C GLU A 35 7.25 15.25 -0.23
N HIS A 36 6.55 14.18 -0.65
CA HIS A 36 5.71 14.19 -1.85
C HIS A 36 4.42 15.02 -1.72
N ASP A 37 4.02 15.43 -0.51
CA ASP A 37 2.91 16.38 -0.31
C ASP A 37 3.29 17.80 -0.78
N GLY A 38 4.60 18.07 -0.99
CA GLY A 38 5.09 19.32 -1.56
C GLY A 38 4.95 20.54 -0.64
N ILE A 39 4.59 20.36 0.65
CA ILE A 39 4.44 21.46 1.60
C ILE A 39 5.76 21.81 2.29
N SER A 40 5.90 23.07 2.71
CA SER A 40 7.08 23.57 3.44
C SER A 40 6.69 24.73 4.37
N GLY A 41 7.44 24.86 5.46
CA GLY A 41 7.23 25.92 6.46
C GLY A 41 8.19 25.73 7.63
N THR A 42 8.31 26.74 8.48
CA THR A 42 9.20 26.72 9.66
C THR A 42 8.78 25.69 10.71
N ASN A 43 7.50 25.30 10.69
CA ASN A 43 6.91 24.31 11.57
C ASN A 43 6.56 23.00 10.83
N VAL A 44 7.09 22.77 9.61
CA VAL A 44 6.88 21.56 8.82
C VAL A 44 8.07 20.63 8.96
N ILE A 45 7.82 19.42 9.45
CA ILE A 45 8.77 18.31 9.51
C ILE A 45 8.47 17.37 8.35
N LYS A 46 9.44 17.18 7.46
CA LYS A 46 9.32 16.31 6.30
C LYS A 46 9.73 14.88 6.61
N THR A 47 8.95 13.92 6.12
CA THR A 47 9.27 12.48 6.17
C THR A 47 9.47 11.93 4.76
N LYS A 48 10.31 10.91 4.60
CA LYS A 48 10.54 10.28 3.27
C LYS A 48 9.29 9.57 2.74
N GLY A 49 8.52 8.94 3.63
CA GLY A 49 7.29 8.23 3.31
C GLY A 49 6.14 8.64 4.21
N ALA A 50 4.97 8.05 3.98
CA ALA A 50 3.81 8.22 4.83
C ALA A 50 4.07 7.63 6.22
N ILE A 51 3.61 8.33 7.27
CA ILE A 51 3.70 7.83 8.64
C ILE A 51 2.70 6.70 8.81
N HIS A 52 3.18 5.60 9.36
CA HIS A 52 2.40 4.42 9.72
C HIS A 52 2.89 3.85 11.06
N TYR A 53 2.13 2.95 11.63
CA TYR A 53 2.43 2.31 12.93
C TYR A 53 3.00 0.90 12.80
N LEU A 54 3.06 0.37 11.57
CA LEU A 54 3.54 -0.98 11.31
C LEU A 54 5.03 -1.11 11.65
N THR A 55 5.41 -2.25 12.23
CA THR A 55 6.79 -2.59 12.57
C THR A 55 7.24 -3.86 11.85
N GLU A 56 8.55 -4.03 11.67
CA GLU A 56 9.15 -5.23 11.10
C GLU A 56 8.78 -6.48 11.92
N ASN A 57 8.75 -6.37 13.26
CA ASN A 57 8.38 -7.46 14.14
C ASN A 57 6.93 -7.92 13.88
N GLU A 58 5.98 -6.97 13.74
CA GLU A 58 4.58 -7.31 13.45
C GLU A 58 4.42 -8.02 12.10
N ILE A 59 5.22 -7.64 11.10
CA ILE A 59 5.27 -8.32 9.81
C ILE A 59 5.76 -9.76 9.99
N GLU A 60 6.87 -9.94 10.69
CA GLU A 60 7.50 -11.25 10.86
C GLU A 60 6.67 -12.21 11.72
N GLU A 61 6.02 -11.75 12.78
CA GLU A 61 5.10 -12.54 13.61
C GLU A 61 3.95 -13.16 12.82
N ASN A 62 3.54 -12.53 11.72
CA ASN A 62 2.47 -13.02 10.87
C ASN A 62 2.96 -13.85 9.67
N ARG A 63 4.26 -14.11 9.51
CA ARG A 63 4.87 -14.80 8.37
C ARG A 63 4.14 -16.08 7.98
N SER A 64 3.79 -16.92 8.93
CA SER A 64 3.21 -18.24 8.68
C SER A 64 1.72 -18.23 8.34
N TYR A 65 1.04 -17.08 8.46
CA TYR A 65 -0.42 -17.02 8.32
C TYR A 65 -0.92 -17.49 6.95
N LEU A 66 -0.22 -17.14 5.87
CA LEU A 66 -0.60 -17.56 4.51
C LEU A 66 -0.15 -18.97 4.12
N ASN A 67 0.54 -19.71 4.98
CA ASN A 67 1.02 -21.05 4.63
C ASN A 67 -0.10 -22.02 4.24
N SER A 68 -1.31 -21.85 4.79
CA SER A 68 -2.48 -22.65 4.45
C SER A 68 -3.21 -22.18 3.17
N TYR A 69 -2.89 -21.00 2.66
CA TYR A 69 -3.53 -20.40 1.50
C TYR A 69 -2.71 -20.51 0.23
N ILE A 70 -1.40 -20.57 0.36
CA ILE A 70 -0.46 -20.68 -0.77
C ILE A 70 -0.10 -22.14 -1.05
N LYS A 71 0.29 -22.42 -2.28
CA LYS A 71 0.80 -23.75 -2.63
C LYS A 71 2.16 -23.95 -1.97
N GLN A 72 2.31 -25.09 -1.30
CA GLN A 72 3.58 -25.50 -0.67
C GLN A 72 4.47 -26.13 -1.74
N ASP A 73 4.93 -25.33 -2.69
CA ASP A 73 5.88 -25.69 -3.72
C ASP A 73 7.11 -24.76 -3.64
N ASN A 74 8.12 -25.01 -4.45
CA ASN A 74 9.37 -24.25 -4.40
C ASN A 74 9.31 -22.93 -5.13
N ARG A 75 8.14 -22.49 -5.61
CA ARG A 75 8.02 -21.22 -6.32
C ARG A 75 8.17 -20.06 -5.37
N LYS A 76 8.87 -19.05 -5.85
CA LYS A 76 8.98 -17.76 -5.17
C LYS A 76 7.61 -17.08 -5.09
N VAL A 77 7.35 -16.39 -4.00
CA VAL A 77 6.08 -15.65 -3.81
C VAL A 77 6.28 -14.20 -4.22
N TRP A 78 5.38 -13.71 -5.05
CA TRP A 78 5.20 -12.29 -5.30
C TRP A 78 3.85 -11.86 -4.74
N CYS A 79 3.73 -10.66 -4.21
CA CYS A 79 2.43 -10.14 -3.83
C CYS A 79 2.03 -8.93 -4.69
N LEU A 80 0.73 -8.86 -4.97
CA LEU A 80 0.06 -7.70 -5.56
C LEU A 80 -0.88 -7.11 -4.51
N ILE A 81 -0.53 -5.94 -3.99
CA ILE A 81 -1.37 -5.20 -3.05
C ILE A 81 -2.20 -4.21 -3.85
N MET A 82 -3.51 -4.39 -3.80
CA MET A 82 -4.47 -3.56 -4.51
C MET A 82 -5.05 -2.49 -3.59
N GLY A 83 -4.93 -1.25 -3.98
CA GLY A 83 -5.64 -0.14 -3.36
C GLY A 83 -7.09 -0.03 -3.84
N GLY A 84 -7.52 1.17 -4.21
CA GLY A 84 -8.88 1.39 -4.71
C GLY A 84 -9.01 2.76 -5.39
N PRO A 85 -10.20 3.08 -5.90
CA PRO A 85 -10.43 4.30 -6.64
C PRO A 85 -10.14 5.54 -5.79
N THR A 86 -9.56 6.54 -6.42
CA THR A 86 -9.37 7.87 -5.89
C THR A 86 -9.79 8.89 -6.96
N LYS A 87 -9.74 10.18 -6.65
CA LYS A 87 -10.00 11.21 -7.67
C LYS A 87 -8.99 11.21 -8.83
N TYR A 88 -7.82 10.58 -8.64
CA TYR A 88 -6.74 10.51 -9.63
C TYR A 88 -6.59 9.13 -10.27
N TYR A 89 -7.11 8.09 -9.65
CA TYR A 89 -6.94 6.71 -10.08
C TYR A 89 -8.29 6.04 -10.25
N ASP A 90 -8.58 5.64 -11.49
CA ASP A 90 -9.78 4.91 -11.85
C ASP A 90 -9.52 3.40 -11.81
N TYR A 91 -10.31 2.70 -11.01
CA TYR A 91 -10.35 1.22 -10.90
C TYR A 91 -11.34 0.60 -11.89
N SER A 92 -11.46 1.18 -13.09
CA SER A 92 -12.31 0.61 -14.13
C SER A 92 -11.87 -0.82 -14.47
N THR A 93 -12.84 -1.63 -14.89
CA THR A 93 -12.59 -3.01 -15.35
C THR A 93 -11.54 -3.04 -16.47
N LYS A 94 -11.52 -2.04 -17.34
CA LYS A 94 -10.55 -1.93 -18.43
C LYS A 94 -9.12 -1.80 -17.89
N ASN A 95 -8.90 -0.90 -16.92
CA ASN A 95 -7.60 -0.66 -16.33
C ASN A 95 -7.11 -1.88 -15.55
N MET A 96 -8.00 -2.52 -14.77
CA MET A 96 -7.65 -3.71 -14.02
C MET A 96 -7.33 -4.91 -14.93
N LYS A 97 -8.08 -5.09 -16.02
CA LYS A 97 -7.76 -6.10 -17.04
C LYS A 97 -6.36 -5.90 -17.62
N HIS A 98 -5.98 -4.65 -17.88
CA HIS A 98 -4.65 -4.34 -18.40
C HIS A 98 -3.55 -4.71 -17.39
N ILE A 99 -3.68 -4.29 -16.14
CA ILE A 99 -2.72 -4.62 -15.07
C ILE A 99 -2.60 -6.14 -14.92
N PHE A 100 -3.72 -6.85 -14.79
CA PHE A 100 -3.72 -8.31 -14.62
C PHE A 100 -3.11 -9.03 -15.82
N SER A 101 -3.34 -8.55 -17.05
CA SER A 101 -2.73 -9.14 -18.24
C SER A 101 -1.21 -9.03 -18.26
N ILE A 102 -0.66 -7.94 -17.72
CA ILE A 102 0.78 -7.76 -17.58
C ILE A 102 1.34 -8.72 -16.55
N PHE A 103 0.69 -8.79 -15.38
CA PHE A 103 1.06 -9.77 -14.34
C PHE A 103 1.03 -11.19 -14.90
N TYR A 104 0.00 -11.55 -15.64
CA TYR A 104 -0.11 -12.87 -16.23
C TYR A 104 1.04 -13.19 -17.18
N LYS A 105 1.50 -12.23 -17.98
CA LYS A 105 2.68 -12.40 -18.83
C LYS A 105 3.95 -12.61 -18.00
N LEU A 106 4.11 -11.87 -16.90
CA LEU A 106 5.23 -12.04 -15.98
C LEU A 106 5.18 -13.40 -15.29
N LEU A 107 4.01 -13.83 -14.81
CA LEU A 107 3.79 -15.15 -14.22
C LEU A 107 4.17 -16.30 -15.18
N LYS A 108 3.82 -16.14 -16.46
CA LYS A 108 4.21 -17.14 -17.48
C LYS A 108 5.70 -17.17 -17.80
N LYS A 109 6.37 -16.04 -17.69
CA LYS A 109 7.80 -15.91 -17.98
C LYS A 109 8.68 -16.40 -16.82
N HIS A 110 8.19 -16.26 -15.60
CA HIS A 110 8.93 -16.56 -14.39
C HIS A 110 8.10 -17.48 -13.51
N ASP A 111 8.70 -18.58 -13.04
CA ASP A 111 8.00 -19.57 -12.22
C ASP A 111 7.85 -19.06 -10.78
N PHE A 112 6.84 -18.23 -10.55
CA PHE A 112 6.47 -17.77 -9.22
C PHE A 112 4.95 -17.88 -8.98
N GLN A 113 4.56 -17.90 -7.72
CA GLN A 113 3.17 -17.82 -7.34
C GLN A 113 2.81 -16.40 -6.90
N LEU A 114 1.62 -15.95 -7.26
CA LEU A 114 1.10 -14.63 -6.90
C LEU A 114 0.15 -14.74 -5.71
N VAL A 115 0.31 -13.83 -4.76
CA VAL A 115 -0.67 -13.57 -3.71
C VAL A 115 -1.26 -12.20 -3.95
N VAL A 116 -2.57 -12.13 -4.15
CA VAL A 116 -3.30 -10.86 -4.36
C VAL A 116 -3.98 -10.46 -3.06
N ILE A 117 -3.67 -9.27 -2.57
CA ILE A 117 -4.17 -8.71 -1.32
C ILE A 117 -5.03 -7.48 -1.61
N PRO A 118 -6.33 -7.49 -1.30
CA PRO A 118 -7.17 -6.31 -1.40
C PRO A 118 -7.00 -5.39 -0.19
N SER A 119 -7.22 -4.09 -0.41
CA SER A 119 -7.40 -3.11 0.66
C SER A 119 -8.89 -2.82 0.91
N MET A 120 -9.19 -2.07 1.96
CA MET A 120 -10.57 -1.63 2.27
C MET A 120 -11.23 -0.83 1.14
N ARG A 121 -10.44 -0.22 0.25
CA ARG A 121 -10.93 0.57 -0.88
C ARG A 121 -11.07 -0.24 -2.17
N THR A 122 -10.59 -1.48 -2.19
CA THR A 122 -10.64 -2.33 -3.39
C THR A 122 -12.09 -2.73 -3.68
N PRO A 123 -12.63 -2.40 -4.87
CA PRO A 123 -14.00 -2.78 -5.21
C PRO A 123 -14.19 -4.30 -5.26
N LEU A 124 -15.30 -4.79 -4.74
CA LEU A 124 -15.60 -6.22 -4.69
C LEU A 124 -15.56 -6.88 -6.09
N ASN A 125 -16.09 -6.21 -7.11
CA ASN A 125 -16.02 -6.71 -8.48
C ASN A 125 -14.59 -6.88 -8.99
N THR A 126 -13.65 -6.03 -8.55
CA THR A 126 -12.21 -6.17 -8.87
C THR A 126 -11.63 -7.40 -8.18
N ILE A 127 -11.99 -7.65 -6.92
CA ILE A 127 -11.53 -8.83 -6.18
C ILE A 127 -12.05 -10.11 -6.84
N HIS A 128 -13.33 -10.16 -7.17
CA HIS A 128 -13.93 -11.30 -7.89
C HIS A 128 -13.26 -11.51 -9.25
N TYR A 129 -13.05 -10.45 -10.00
CA TYR A 129 -12.35 -10.54 -11.28
C TYR A 129 -10.89 -11.03 -11.11
N ALA A 130 -10.17 -10.60 -10.08
CA ALA A 130 -8.84 -11.12 -9.77
C ALA A 130 -8.88 -12.63 -9.49
N LYS A 131 -9.87 -13.11 -8.73
CA LYS A 131 -10.05 -14.53 -8.42
C LYS A 131 -10.32 -15.35 -9.67
N GLU A 132 -11.19 -14.86 -10.55
CA GLU A 132 -11.49 -15.50 -11.83
C GLU A 132 -10.27 -15.51 -12.75
N PHE A 133 -9.55 -14.38 -12.84
CA PHE A 133 -8.45 -14.19 -13.77
C PHE A 133 -7.19 -14.99 -13.40
N PHE A 134 -6.82 -14.99 -12.13
CA PHE A 134 -5.61 -15.69 -11.66
C PHE A 134 -5.86 -17.16 -11.33
N GLY A 135 -7.13 -17.55 -11.18
CA GLY A 135 -7.55 -18.93 -11.04
C GLY A 135 -7.01 -19.63 -9.81
N GLU A 136 -6.87 -20.96 -9.93
CA GLU A 136 -6.46 -21.85 -8.84
C GLU A 136 -4.93 -21.96 -8.66
N ASN A 137 -4.15 -21.43 -9.61
CA ASN A 137 -2.70 -21.51 -9.57
C ASN A 137 -2.05 -20.46 -8.69
N HIS A 138 -2.83 -19.45 -8.28
CA HIS A 138 -2.39 -18.32 -7.48
C HIS A 138 -3.42 -18.04 -6.38
N THR A 139 -2.99 -17.34 -5.33
CA THR A 139 -3.83 -17.04 -4.17
C THR A 139 -4.44 -15.65 -4.30
N VAL A 140 -5.75 -15.55 -4.16
CA VAL A 140 -6.45 -14.25 -4.07
C VAL A 140 -7.20 -14.22 -2.74
N ILE A 141 -6.83 -13.29 -1.88
CA ILE A 141 -7.51 -13.05 -0.61
C ILE A 141 -8.81 -12.29 -0.91
N MET A 142 -9.94 -12.88 -0.53
CA MET A 142 -11.26 -12.37 -0.93
C MET A 142 -11.78 -11.25 -0.04
N ASN A 143 -11.31 -11.20 1.21
CA ASN A 143 -11.72 -10.20 2.18
C ASN A 143 -10.50 -9.41 2.66
N VAL A 144 -10.73 -8.20 3.16
CA VAL A 144 -9.67 -7.43 3.82
C VAL A 144 -9.24 -8.16 5.09
N ASP A 145 -7.99 -8.55 5.13
CA ASP A 145 -7.40 -9.32 6.23
C ASP A 145 -6.00 -8.79 6.53
N LYS A 146 -5.86 -8.16 7.71
CA LYS A 146 -4.59 -7.59 8.15
C LYS A 146 -3.50 -8.66 8.28
N LYS A 147 -3.82 -9.85 8.79
CA LYS A 147 -2.83 -10.92 8.94
C LYS A 147 -2.36 -11.45 7.59
N ALA A 148 -3.28 -11.59 6.63
CA ALA A 148 -2.91 -11.96 5.27
C ALA A 148 -2.02 -10.89 4.61
N TYR A 149 -2.32 -9.61 4.81
CA TYR A 149 -1.49 -8.50 4.34
C TYR A 149 -0.07 -8.56 4.91
N LEU A 150 0.05 -8.69 6.25
CA LEU A 150 1.34 -8.78 6.93
C LEU A 150 2.14 -10.02 6.50
N SER A 151 1.47 -11.16 6.41
CA SER A 151 2.08 -12.39 5.93
C SER A 151 2.57 -12.26 4.49
N ALA A 152 1.78 -11.65 3.60
CA ALA A 152 2.20 -11.40 2.21
C ALA A 152 3.46 -10.52 2.15
N LEU A 153 3.54 -9.47 2.96
CA LEU A 153 4.76 -8.66 3.10
C LEU A 153 5.95 -9.49 3.57
N ALA A 154 5.73 -10.39 4.56
CA ALA A 154 6.79 -11.21 5.15
C ALA A 154 7.35 -12.25 4.17
N ILE A 155 6.48 -12.95 3.42
CA ILE A 155 6.89 -14.11 2.59
C ILE A 155 7.28 -13.76 1.17
N SER A 156 6.82 -12.63 0.63
CA SER A 156 7.07 -12.27 -0.77
C SER A 156 8.51 -11.86 -1.01
N GLU A 157 9.08 -12.27 -2.14
CA GLU A 157 10.38 -11.77 -2.60
C GLU A 157 10.26 -10.42 -3.32
N ASN A 158 9.13 -10.19 -3.97
CA ASN A 158 8.83 -8.94 -4.68
C ASN A 158 7.43 -8.48 -4.32
N ILE A 159 7.29 -7.18 -4.09
CA ILE A 159 6.05 -6.55 -3.67
C ILE A 159 5.61 -5.59 -4.75
N VAL A 160 4.41 -5.75 -5.24
CA VAL A 160 3.80 -4.83 -6.19
C VAL A 160 2.64 -4.13 -5.53
N VAL A 161 2.63 -2.81 -5.59
CA VAL A 161 1.62 -1.96 -4.96
C VAL A 161 1.01 -1.05 -6.01
N THR A 162 -0.30 -0.90 -6.02
CA THR A 162 -0.94 0.10 -6.86
C THR A 162 -0.69 1.51 -6.32
N CYS A 163 -0.36 2.45 -7.20
CA CYS A 163 0.15 3.80 -6.84
C CYS A 163 -0.84 4.71 -6.11
N ASP A 164 -2.08 4.27 -5.92
CA ASP A 164 -3.12 5.07 -5.28
C ASP A 164 -2.99 5.18 -3.74
N SER A 165 -2.02 4.48 -3.15
CA SER A 165 -1.80 4.47 -1.70
C SER A 165 -0.32 4.61 -1.32
N SER A 166 0.09 5.82 -0.97
CA SER A 166 1.42 6.10 -0.44
C SER A 166 1.70 5.38 0.89
N SER A 167 0.66 5.17 1.72
CA SER A 167 0.80 4.42 2.98
C SER A 167 1.21 2.98 2.74
N MET A 168 0.55 2.27 1.81
CA MET A 168 0.89 0.86 1.51
C MET A 168 2.30 0.74 0.90
N ILE A 169 2.74 1.72 0.10
CA ILE A 169 4.11 1.76 -0.41
C ILE A 169 5.10 1.96 0.74
N SER A 170 4.81 2.87 1.67
CA SER A 170 5.67 3.13 2.83
C SER A 170 5.73 1.95 3.79
N GLU A 171 4.61 1.25 4.01
CA GLU A 171 4.55 0.03 4.81
C GLU A 171 5.34 -1.12 4.15
N ALA A 172 5.21 -1.29 2.83
CA ALA A 172 5.98 -2.29 2.10
C ALA A 172 7.50 -2.01 2.17
N ALA A 173 7.90 -0.73 2.22
CA ALA A 173 9.32 -0.32 2.29
C ALA A 173 10.02 -0.80 3.58
N LEU A 174 9.28 -1.05 4.68
CA LEU A 174 9.84 -1.65 5.89
C LEU A 174 10.50 -3.01 5.65
N THR A 175 10.04 -3.73 4.63
CA THR A 175 10.56 -5.08 4.36
C THR A 175 11.96 -5.08 3.75
N GLY A 176 12.47 -3.95 3.28
CA GLY A 176 13.73 -3.85 2.53
C GLY A 176 13.73 -4.60 1.19
N LYS A 177 12.58 -5.10 0.73
CA LYS A 177 12.44 -5.90 -0.49
C LYS A 177 12.20 -5.03 -1.71
N PRO A 178 12.41 -5.54 -2.94
CA PRO A 178 12.07 -4.83 -4.16
C PRO A 178 10.57 -4.51 -4.22
N ILE A 179 10.24 -3.23 -4.41
CA ILE A 179 8.87 -2.73 -4.52
C ILE A 179 8.66 -2.14 -5.89
N TYR A 180 7.55 -2.51 -6.51
CA TYR A 180 7.12 -2.02 -7.81
C TYR A 180 5.80 -1.28 -7.63
N ALA A 181 5.82 0.03 -7.84
CA ALA A 181 4.61 0.85 -7.82
C ALA A 181 3.98 0.87 -9.22
N VAL A 182 2.74 0.43 -9.33
CA VAL A 182 2.03 0.30 -10.62
C VAL A 182 0.99 1.40 -10.78
N SER A 183 1.15 2.21 -11.84
CA SER A 183 0.18 3.22 -12.23
C SER A 183 -0.71 2.72 -13.37
N TYR A 184 -1.96 3.16 -13.40
CA TYR A 184 -2.94 2.79 -14.43
C TYR A 184 -2.75 3.52 -15.76
N THR A 185 -2.01 4.62 -15.74
CA THR A 185 -1.88 5.51 -16.90
C THR A 185 -0.62 5.28 -17.72
N HIS A 186 0.46 4.83 -17.09
CA HIS A 186 1.71 4.46 -17.76
C HIS A 186 2.43 3.40 -16.95
N LEU A 187 2.64 2.23 -17.55
CA LEU A 187 3.58 1.25 -17.03
C LEU A 187 5.00 1.70 -17.36
N THR A 188 5.54 2.60 -16.58
CA THR A 188 6.98 2.75 -16.48
C THR A 188 7.47 1.67 -15.54
N LEU A 189 8.27 0.75 -16.06
CA LEU A 189 9.06 -0.22 -15.31
C LEU A 189 9.96 0.52 -14.29
N PRO A 190 10.42 -0.14 -13.26
CA PRO A 190 10.51 0.34 -11.88
C PRO A 190 11.46 1.49 -11.71
N THR A 191 11.03 2.49 -10.97
CA THR A 191 11.98 3.29 -10.20
C THR A 191 12.33 2.47 -8.96
N MET A 192 13.49 1.80 -9.00
CA MET A 192 14.05 1.22 -7.79
C MET A 192 14.34 2.36 -6.82
N MET A 193 13.57 2.45 -5.75
CA MET A 193 13.95 3.26 -4.61
C MET A 193 15.00 2.47 -3.83
N SER A 194 16.25 2.82 -4.03
CA SER A 194 17.38 2.40 -3.21
C SER A 194 17.42 3.22 -1.93
#